data_8c8e7fc5c16d61ad1a83f2648e47546f
#
_entry.id   8c8e7fc5c16d61ad1a83f2648e47546f
#
_cell.length_a   1.000
_cell.length_b   1.000
_cell.length_c   1.000
_cell.angle_alpha   90.00
_cell.angle_beta   90.00
_cell.angle_gamma   90.00
#
_symmetry.space_group_name_H-M   'P 1'
#
loop_
_entity.id
_entity.type
_entity.pdbx_description
1 polymer ?
#
loop_
_entity_poly.entity_id
_entity_poly.type
_entity_poly.pdbx_seq_one_letter_code
_entity_poly.pdbx_strand_id
1 'polypeptide(L)' 'MNELDTRAERFLESIRAEGEAACAAIREETERAINSQLDETRRTENTRVERTL' A
#
# COMPACT_ATOMS: atom_id res chain seq x y z
N MET A 1 24.75 -27.03 -12.66
CA MET A 1 24.58 -25.57 -12.60
C MET A 1 25.87 -24.93 -12.12
N ASN A 2 26.27 -23.86 -12.74
CA ASN A 2 27.46 -23.18 -12.30
C ASN A 2 27.13 -22.08 -11.31
N GLU A 3 28.17 -21.53 -10.69
CA GLU A 3 28.05 -20.51 -9.67
C GLU A 3 27.44 -19.21 -10.18
N LEU A 4 27.69 -18.88 -11.46
CA LEU A 4 27.12 -17.67 -12.07
C LEU A 4 25.61 -17.73 -12.17
N ASP A 5 25.07 -18.90 -12.53
CA ASP A 5 23.63 -19.09 -12.62
C ASP A 5 22.96 -18.93 -11.26
N THR A 6 23.60 -19.45 -10.21
CA THR A 6 23.10 -19.32 -8.85
C THR A 6 23.09 -17.88 -8.38
N ARG A 7 24.14 -17.12 -8.71
CA ARG A 7 24.24 -15.71 -8.36
C ARG A 7 23.17 -14.90 -9.09
N ALA A 8 22.95 -15.19 -10.37
CA ALA A 8 21.93 -14.52 -11.16
C ALA A 8 20.55 -14.78 -10.59
N GLU A 9 20.26 -16.01 -10.20
CA GLU A 9 18.98 -16.37 -9.59
C GLU A 9 18.75 -15.64 -8.28
N ARG A 10 19.78 -15.56 -7.43
CA ARG A 10 19.71 -14.86 -6.16
C ARG A 10 19.48 -13.36 -6.36
N PHE A 11 20.14 -12.79 -7.35
CA PHE A 11 20.01 -11.38 -7.68
C PHE A 11 18.59 -11.06 -8.14
N LEU A 12 18.05 -11.88 -9.04
CA LEU A 12 16.69 -11.70 -9.53
C LEU A 12 15.67 -11.87 -8.41
N GLU A 13 15.87 -12.83 -7.54
CA GLU A 13 14.98 -13.05 -6.40
C GLU A 13 15.01 -11.87 -5.45
N SER A 14 16.19 -11.29 -5.22
CA SER A 14 16.34 -10.13 -4.37
C SER A 14 15.58 -8.92 -4.95
N ILE A 15 15.71 -8.70 -6.27
CA ILE A 15 15.00 -7.61 -6.94
C ILE A 15 13.49 -7.82 -6.85
N ARG A 16 13.05 -9.03 -7.06
CA ARG A 16 11.62 -9.36 -6.98
C ARG A 16 11.07 -9.12 -5.58
N ALA A 17 11.81 -9.57 -4.57
CA ALA A 17 11.40 -9.39 -3.18
C ALA A 17 11.32 -7.91 -2.81
N GLU A 18 12.29 -7.11 -3.24
CA GLU A 18 12.28 -5.67 -3.01
C GLU A 18 11.09 -5.01 -3.71
N GLY A 19 10.80 -5.43 -4.93
CA GLY A 19 9.65 -4.91 -5.69
C GLY A 19 8.32 -5.24 -5.01
N GLU A 20 8.18 -6.46 -4.54
CA GLU A 20 6.98 -6.89 -3.82
C GLU A 20 6.80 -6.10 -2.52
N ALA A 21 7.89 -5.89 -1.79
CA ALA A 21 7.85 -5.11 -0.56
C ALA A 21 7.46 -3.66 -0.82
N ALA A 22 8.01 -3.06 -1.89
CA ALA A 22 7.67 -1.70 -2.26
C ALA A 22 6.20 -1.58 -2.65
N CYS A 23 5.68 -2.53 -3.43
CA CYS A 23 4.28 -2.56 -3.81
C CYS A 23 3.36 -2.72 -2.59
N ALA A 24 3.73 -3.57 -1.65
CA ALA A 24 2.97 -3.76 -0.41
C ALA A 24 2.92 -2.47 0.41
N ALA A 25 4.06 -1.78 0.51
CA ALA A 25 4.13 -0.52 1.25
C ALA A 25 3.25 0.56 0.61
N ILE A 26 3.28 0.66 -0.71
CA ILE A 26 2.44 1.62 -1.44
C ILE A 26 0.96 1.29 -1.24
N ARG A 27 0.62 0.02 -1.30
CA ARG A 27 -0.77 -0.42 -1.10
C ARG A 27 -1.26 -0.08 0.30
N GLU A 28 -0.45 -0.33 1.32
CA GLU A 28 -0.81 -0.01 2.70
C GLU A 28 -0.99 1.49 2.91
N GLU A 29 -0.09 2.28 2.33
CA GLU A 29 -0.18 3.74 2.42
C GLU A 29 -1.44 4.25 1.73
N THR A 30 -1.76 3.70 0.57
CA THR A 30 -2.95 4.07 -0.18
C THR A 30 -4.21 3.70 0.60
N GLU A 31 -4.26 2.52 1.19
CA GLU A 31 -5.40 2.10 2.01
C GLU A 31 -5.60 3.02 3.21
N ARG A 32 -4.51 3.41 3.87
CA ARG A 32 -4.59 4.34 4.99
C ARG A 32 -5.12 5.71 4.55
N ALA A 33 -4.67 6.18 3.40
CA ALA A 33 -5.14 7.46 2.85
C ALA A 33 -6.62 7.41 2.50
N ILE A 34 -7.08 6.33 1.88
CA ILE A 34 -8.47 6.13 1.54
C ILE A 34 -9.33 6.07 2.81
N ASN A 35 -8.92 5.29 3.80
CA ASN A 35 -9.66 5.14 5.04
C ASN A 35 -9.76 6.48 5.79
N SER A 36 -8.67 7.24 5.81
CA SER A 36 -8.64 8.56 6.43
C SER A 36 -9.62 9.51 5.75
N GLN A 37 -9.66 9.49 4.42
CA GLN A 37 -10.56 10.32 3.66
C GLN A 37 -12.02 9.92 3.85
N LEU A 38 -12.29 8.62 3.91
CA LEU A 38 -13.63 8.12 4.19
C LEU A 38 -14.12 8.55 5.58
N ASP A 39 -13.24 8.46 6.57
CA ASP A 39 -13.59 8.88 7.93
C ASP A 39 -13.89 10.37 8.00
N GLU A 40 -13.07 11.17 7.31
CA GLU A 40 -13.28 12.60 7.26
C GLU A 40 -14.61 12.96 6.57
N THR A 41 -14.91 12.31 5.46
CA THR A 41 -16.16 12.50 4.73
C THR A 41 -17.36 12.11 5.61
N ARG A 42 -17.23 11.00 6.31
CA ARG A 42 -18.29 10.52 7.21
C ARG A 42 -18.58 11.53 8.32
N ARG A 43 -17.52 12.08 8.92
CA ARG A 43 -17.68 13.12 9.95
C ARG A 43 -18.36 14.36 9.40
N THR A 44 -17.94 14.78 8.21
CA THR A 44 -18.51 15.95 7.54
C THR A 44 -19.99 15.74 7.26
N GLU A 45 -20.35 14.58 6.73
CA GLU A 45 -21.74 14.25 6.44
C GLU A 45 -22.59 14.15 7.70
N ASN A 46 -22.06 13.56 8.77
CA ASN A 46 -22.78 13.48 10.03
C ASN A 46 -23.04 14.87 10.61
N THR A 47 -22.06 15.75 10.57
CA THR A 47 -22.20 17.13 11.04
C THR A 47 -23.27 17.87 10.22
N ARG A 48 -23.24 17.66 8.92
CA ARG A 48 -24.20 18.28 8.00
C ARG A 48 -25.64 17.84 8.32
N VAL A 49 -25.84 16.55 8.54
CA VAL A 49 -27.15 16.00 8.88
C VAL A 49 -27.61 16.56 10.21
N GLU A 50 -26.75 16.63 11.22
CA GLU A 50 -27.11 17.20 12.53
C GLU A 50 -27.54 18.66 12.42
N ARG A 51 -26.88 19.44 11.57
CA ARG A 51 -27.24 20.85 11.38
C ARG A 51 -28.57 21.04 10.64
N THR A 52 -28.90 20.07 9.81
CA THR A 52 -30.14 20.12 9.02
C THR A 52 -31.36 19.73 9.84
N LEU A 53 -31.14 18.89 10.82
CA LEU A 53 -32.21 18.47 11.72
C LEU A 53 -32.57 19.58 12.70
#